data_e728c7f9829fb93acb096bcec221e677
#
_entry.id   e728c7f9829fb93acb096bcec221e677
#
_cell.length_a   1.000
_cell.length_b   1.000
_cell.length_c   1.000
_cell.angle_alpha   90.00
_cell.angle_beta   90.00
_cell.angle_gamma   90.00
#
_symmetry.space_group_name_H-M   'P 1'
#
loop_
_entity.id
_entity.type
_entity.pdbx_description
1 polymer ?
#
loop_
_entity_poly.entity_id
_entity_poly.type
_entity_poly.pdbx_seq_one_letter_code
_entity_poly.pdbx_strand_id
1 'polypeptide(L)'
;LSLGGHMHTMFAGARKFKLFYRLSFKRMVIRFEDNGSAALDFVCSKDELYKILSDDDSIEIPESQIPILPSNMRYFSKNEIEEFHKKDESVTKPIVILLHGLSGSSSEAYVRCISKILFERYGFDCAVLNSRGCGLTQLTTPKLFCALWTHDLRHIADSIKNAYPNRPIYAMGFSLGGDILANYIGQEAENCELTAAAIVGSPWDLCGSS
;
A
#
# COMPACT_ATOMS: atom_id res chain seq x y z
N LEU A 1 31.64 -18.15 1.70
CA LEU A 1 30.85 -19.20 1.04
C LEU A 1 29.78 -18.52 0.21
N SER A 2 29.98 -18.48 -1.12
CA SER A 2 28.97 -18.01 -2.07
C SER A 2 27.89 -19.08 -2.16
N LEU A 3 26.83 -18.92 -1.37
CA LEU A 3 25.61 -19.67 -1.55
C LEU A 3 24.94 -19.14 -2.83
N GLY A 4 24.57 -20.01 -3.77
CA GLY A 4 23.88 -19.59 -5.01
C GLY A 4 22.65 -18.75 -4.75
N GLY A 5 22.18 -17.99 -5.74
CA GLY A 5 21.07 -17.03 -5.62
C GLY A 5 19.82 -17.61 -4.96
N HIS A 6 19.45 -18.84 -5.26
CA HIS A 6 18.32 -19.55 -4.63
C HIS A 6 18.46 -19.66 -3.11
N MET A 7 19.66 -19.97 -2.62
CA MET A 7 19.92 -20.07 -1.16
C MET A 7 19.84 -18.71 -0.48
N HIS A 8 20.28 -17.64 -1.15
CA HIS A 8 20.12 -16.28 -0.64
C HIS A 8 18.65 -15.88 -0.57
N THR A 9 17.86 -16.22 -1.57
CA THR A 9 16.41 -15.96 -1.58
C THR A 9 15.70 -16.72 -0.46
N MET A 10 16.00 -18.01 -0.30
CA MET A 10 15.43 -18.81 0.79
C MET A 10 15.83 -18.28 2.18
N PHE A 11 17.09 -17.89 2.36
CA PHE A 11 17.58 -17.32 3.59
C PHE A 11 16.93 -15.96 3.91
N ALA A 12 16.76 -15.10 2.89
CA ALA A 12 16.06 -13.82 3.04
C ALA A 12 14.59 -14.04 3.41
N GLY A 13 13.90 -15.00 2.79
CA GLY A 13 12.52 -15.36 3.10
C GLY A 13 12.32 -15.99 4.48
N ALA A 14 13.30 -16.79 4.93
CA ALA A 14 13.24 -17.46 6.25
C ALA A 14 13.51 -16.51 7.42
N ARG A 15 14.23 -15.41 7.22
CA ARG A 15 14.53 -14.44 8.28
C ARG A 15 13.30 -13.62 8.63
N LYS A 16 12.89 -13.70 9.89
CA LYS A 16 11.79 -12.85 10.45
C LYS A 16 12.32 -11.44 10.74
N PHE A 17 12.60 -10.66 9.70
CA PHE A 17 13.00 -9.25 9.83
C PHE A 17 11.90 -8.35 10.44
N LYS A 18 10.70 -8.89 10.67
CA LYS A 18 9.56 -8.19 11.28
C LYS A 18 9.88 -7.51 12.62
N LEU A 19 10.87 -8.02 13.35
CA LEU A 19 11.28 -7.45 14.64
C LEU A 19 12.08 -6.15 14.53
N PHE A 20 12.75 -5.92 13.40
CA PHE A 20 13.65 -4.77 13.23
C PHE A 20 12.91 -3.50 12.76
N TYR A 21 11.81 -3.65 12.01
CA TYR A 21 11.07 -2.52 11.44
C TYR A 21 9.64 -2.53 11.98
N ARG A 22 9.50 -2.19 13.28
CA ARG A 22 8.18 -2.11 13.91
C ARG A 22 7.48 -0.85 13.43
N LEU A 23 6.36 -1.03 12.73
CA LEU A 23 5.47 0.02 12.29
C LEU A 23 4.05 -0.30 12.74
N SER A 24 3.27 0.74 12.92
CA SER A 24 1.84 0.67 13.14
C SER A 24 1.11 1.12 11.86
N PHE A 25 -0.06 0.53 11.62
CA PHE A 25 -0.83 0.82 10.43
C PHE A 25 -2.31 1.05 10.76
N LYS A 26 -2.90 1.99 10.05
CA LYS A 26 -4.36 2.11 9.94
C LYS A 26 -4.76 1.60 8.56
N ARG A 27 -5.74 0.70 8.50
CA ARG A 27 -6.20 0.06 7.27
C ARG A 27 -7.48 0.68 6.77
N MET A 28 -7.47 1.14 5.53
CA MET A 28 -8.66 1.49 4.77
C MET A 28 -8.94 0.39 3.75
N VAL A 29 -10.17 -0.11 3.71
CA VAL A 29 -10.61 -1.05 2.67
C VAL A 29 -11.17 -0.25 1.51
N ILE A 30 -10.59 -0.43 0.34
CA ILE A 30 -11.04 0.22 -0.89
C ILE A 30 -11.91 -0.78 -1.65
N ARG A 31 -13.12 -0.37 -2.01
CA ARG A 31 -14.01 -1.14 -2.88
C ARG A 31 -14.04 -0.48 -4.26
N PHE A 32 -13.77 -1.28 -5.27
CA PHE A 32 -13.74 -0.84 -6.66
C PHE A 32 -15.09 -1.04 -7.35
N GLU A 33 -15.28 -0.39 -8.49
CA GLU A 33 -16.53 -0.45 -9.30
C GLU A 33 -16.90 -1.88 -9.70
N ASP A 34 -15.91 -2.76 -9.88
CA ASP A 34 -16.12 -4.17 -10.22
C ASP A 34 -16.47 -5.06 -8.99
N ASN A 35 -16.77 -4.45 -7.85
CA ASN A 35 -16.99 -5.09 -6.54
C ASN A 35 -15.76 -5.83 -5.97
N GLY A 36 -14.59 -5.71 -6.60
CA GLY A 36 -13.33 -6.14 -6.03
C GLY A 36 -12.92 -5.24 -4.86
N SER A 37 -12.08 -5.74 -3.97
CA SER A 37 -11.53 -4.94 -2.88
C SER A 37 -10.03 -5.13 -2.72
N ALA A 38 -9.38 -4.07 -2.26
CA ALA A 38 -8.00 -4.07 -1.82
C ALA A 38 -7.89 -3.33 -0.49
N ALA A 39 -6.76 -3.41 0.18
CA ALA A 39 -6.52 -2.67 1.40
C ALA A 39 -5.37 -1.68 1.23
N LEU A 40 -5.58 -0.47 1.73
CA LEU A 40 -4.57 0.57 1.81
C LEU A 40 -4.16 0.74 3.27
N ASP A 41 -2.92 0.36 3.60
CA ASP A 41 -2.38 0.40 4.95
C ASP A 41 -1.53 1.67 5.12
N PHE A 42 -2.05 2.64 5.84
CA PHE A 42 -1.35 3.89 6.17
C PHE A 42 -0.45 3.69 7.37
N VAL A 43 0.82 4.06 7.25
CA VAL A 43 1.73 4.12 8.39
C VAL A 43 1.25 5.19 9.37
N CYS A 44 1.21 4.86 10.64
CA CYS A 44 0.80 5.78 11.70
C CYS A 44 1.69 5.66 12.93
N SER A 45 1.63 6.66 13.80
CA SER A 45 2.24 6.60 15.12
C SER A 45 1.50 5.61 16.02
N LYS A 46 2.12 5.23 17.13
CA LYS A 46 1.45 4.39 18.14
C LYS A 46 0.28 5.14 18.78
N ASP A 47 0.41 6.43 18.99
CA ASP A 47 -0.63 7.24 19.61
C ASP A 47 -1.87 7.30 18.70
N GLU A 48 -1.69 7.41 17.39
CA GLU A 48 -2.78 7.31 16.41
C GLU A 48 -3.41 5.92 16.36
N LEU A 49 -2.58 4.85 16.48
CA LEU A 49 -3.09 3.48 16.49
C LEU A 49 -4.01 3.20 17.68
N TYR A 50 -3.61 3.69 18.87
CA TYR A 50 -4.30 3.41 20.13
C TYR A 50 -5.18 4.59 20.59
N LYS A 51 -5.43 5.56 19.70
CA LYS A 51 -6.36 6.66 19.99
C LYS A 51 -7.73 6.09 20.38
N ILE A 52 -8.21 6.52 21.54
CA ILE A 52 -9.57 6.20 21.98
C ILE A 52 -10.52 6.95 21.05
N LEU A 53 -11.40 6.21 20.40
CA LEU A 53 -12.44 6.76 19.55
C LEU A 53 -13.55 7.34 20.44
N SER A 54 -14.21 8.41 20.00
CA SER A 54 -15.40 8.92 20.67
C SER A 54 -16.57 7.95 20.54
N ASP A 55 -17.57 8.07 21.40
CA ASP A 55 -18.76 7.19 21.38
C ASP A 55 -19.50 7.24 20.02
N ASP A 56 -19.42 8.36 19.31
CA ASP A 56 -20.03 8.56 18.00
C ASP A 56 -19.15 8.06 16.82
N ASP A 57 -17.91 7.64 17.10
CA ASP A 57 -16.96 7.19 16.08
C ASP A 57 -16.75 5.67 16.19
N SER A 58 -17.18 4.93 15.21
CA SER A 58 -17.13 3.48 15.16
C SER A 58 -16.18 2.97 14.08
N ILE A 59 -15.68 1.76 14.29
CA ILE A 59 -14.96 1.03 13.25
C ILE A 59 -15.94 0.08 12.58
N GLU A 60 -16.26 0.36 11.32
CA GLU A 60 -17.07 -0.53 10.50
C GLU A 60 -16.17 -1.43 9.67
N ILE A 61 -16.19 -2.73 9.97
CA ILE A 61 -15.42 -3.72 9.21
C ILE A 61 -16.33 -4.27 8.12
N PRO A 62 -15.96 -4.10 6.82
CA PRO A 62 -16.75 -4.68 5.74
C PRO A 62 -16.89 -6.20 5.93
N GLU A 63 -18.07 -6.76 5.70
CA GLU A 63 -18.36 -8.20 5.86
C GLU A 63 -17.38 -9.10 5.09
N SER A 64 -16.83 -8.60 3.99
CA SER A 64 -15.83 -9.27 3.18
C SER A 64 -14.41 -9.26 3.78
N GLN A 65 -14.21 -8.69 4.98
CA GLN A 65 -12.86 -8.56 5.56
C GLN A 65 -12.75 -9.34 6.87
N ILE A 66 -11.50 -9.63 7.24
CA ILE A 66 -11.23 -10.32 8.51
C ILE A 66 -11.49 -9.38 9.69
N PRO A 67 -12.21 -9.81 10.72
CA PRO A 67 -12.57 -8.96 11.85
C PRO A 67 -11.39 -8.66 12.77
N ILE A 68 -10.34 -9.49 12.76
CA ILE A 68 -9.20 -9.38 13.68
C ILE A 68 -7.93 -9.13 12.90
N LEU A 69 -7.36 -7.94 13.07
CA LEU A 69 -6.05 -7.56 12.56
C LEU A 69 -4.94 -7.82 13.60
N PRO A 70 -3.66 -7.91 13.16
CA PRO A 70 -2.53 -7.91 14.09
C PRO A 70 -2.55 -6.72 15.04
N SER A 71 -1.98 -6.86 16.24
CA SER A 71 -2.00 -5.84 17.30
C SER A 71 -1.35 -4.50 16.95
N ASN A 72 -0.57 -4.45 15.88
CA ASN A 72 0.01 -3.21 15.35
C ASN A 72 -0.81 -2.62 14.18
N MET A 73 -2.05 -3.05 14.02
CA MET A 73 -2.95 -2.59 12.97
C MET A 73 -4.36 -2.40 13.51
N ARG A 74 -5.09 -1.41 12.97
CA ARG A 74 -6.54 -1.27 13.11
C ARG A 74 -7.16 -0.80 11.82
N TYR A 75 -8.45 -0.97 11.67
CA TYR A 75 -9.20 -0.32 10.61
C TYR A 75 -9.35 1.19 10.88
N PHE A 76 -9.54 1.95 9.82
CA PHE A 76 -10.01 3.32 9.93
C PHE A 76 -11.36 3.35 10.63
N SER A 77 -11.61 4.36 11.44
CA SER A 77 -12.94 4.64 11.94
C SER A 77 -13.78 5.32 10.86
N LYS A 78 -15.08 5.39 11.08
CA LYS A 78 -16.02 6.03 10.16
C LYS A 78 -15.63 7.50 9.92
N ASN A 79 -15.35 8.25 10.98
CA ASN A 79 -14.95 9.65 10.87
C ASN A 79 -13.62 9.82 10.12
N GLU A 80 -12.66 8.91 10.31
CA GLU A 80 -11.39 8.96 9.58
C GLU A 80 -11.59 8.70 8.07
N ILE A 81 -12.54 7.84 7.70
CA ILE A 81 -12.90 7.59 6.29
C ILE A 81 -13.58 8.82 5.69
N GLU A 82 -14.53 9.42 6.41
CA GLU A 82 -15.22 10.64 5.96
C GLU A 82 -14.23 11.79 5.79
N GLU A 83 -13.31 11.97 6.73
CA GLU A 83 -12.27 13.01 6.67
C GLU A 83 -11.32 12.77 5.49
N PHE A 84 -10.95 11.51 5.20
CA PHE A 84 -10.09 11.18 4.07
C PHE A 84 -10.74 11.55 2.73
N HIS A 85 -12.06 11.44 2.60
CA HIS A 85 -12.78 11.79 1.38
C HIS A 85 -13.16 13.27 1.26
N LYS A 86 -12.95 14.03 2.34
CA LYS A 86 -13.23 15.46 2.34
C LYS A 86 -12.13 16.22 1.62
N LYS A 87 -12.55 17.06 0.65
CA LYS A 87 -11.59 17.87 -0.09
C LYS A 87 -10.87 18.85 0.83
N ASP A 88 -9.54 18.79 0.87
CA ASP A 88 -8.69 19.71 1.63
C ASP A 88 -7.47 20.14 0.81
N GLU A 89 -7.53 21.36 0.30
CA GLU A 89 -6.46 21.96 -0.50
C GLU A 89 -5.26 22.42 0.34
N SER A 90 -5.40 22.47 1.66
CA SER A 90 -4.32 22.88 2.58
C SER A 90 -3.30 21.78 2.82
N VAL A 91 -3.64 20.52 2.52
CA VAL A 91 -2.76 19.37 2.70
C VAL A 91 -1.69 19.36 1.60
N THR A 92 -0.46 19.69 1.98
CA THR A 92 0.72 19.71 1.10
C THR A 92 1.78 18.69 1.49
N LYS A 93 1.58 17.97 2.59
CA LYS A 93 2.50 16.93 3.05
C LYS A 93 2.56 15.80 2.02
N PRO A 94 3.76 15.44 1.50
CA PRO A 94 3.87 14.42 0.47
C PRO A 94 3.45 13.04 0.96
N ILE A 95 2.85 12.24 0.06
CA ILE A 95 2.50 10.84 0.30
C ILE A 95 3.24 9.94 -0.68
N VAL A 96 3.65 8.77 -0.18
CA VAL A 96 4.21 7.69 -1.00
C VAL A 96 3.27 6.49 -0.97
N ILE A 97 2.87 6.03 -2.16
CA ILE A 97 2.14 4.78 -2.35
C ILE A 97 3.17 3.68 -2.62
N LEU A 98 3.19 2.63 -1.79
CA LEU A 98 4.09 1.50 -1.90
C LEU A 98 3.34 0.28 -2.44
N LEU A 99 3.87 -0.35 -3.49
CA LEU A 99 3.34 -1.56 -4.11
C LEU A 99 4.29 -2.71 -3.84
N HIS A 100 3.81 -3.74 -3.17
CA HIS A 100 4.59 -4.94 -2.85
C HIS A 100 4.76 -5.88 -4.07
N GLY A 101 5.71 -6.81 -3.96
CA GLY A 101 5.91 -7.87 -4.94
C GLY A 101 4.84 -8.96 -4.88
N LEU A 102 5.01 -10.01 -5.71
CA LEU A 102 4.09 -11.14 -5.78
C LEU A 102 3.83 -11.72 -4.38
N SER A 103 2.55 -11.90 -4.04
CA SER A 103 2.08 -12.44 -2.74
C SER A 103 2.57 -11.70 -1.50
N GLY A 104 3.10 -10.48 -1.67
CA GLY A 104 3.57 -9.63 -0.57
C GLY A 104 2.45 -8.89 0.16
N SER A 105 2.84 -7.95 1.01
CA SER A 105 1.92 -7.11 1.77
C SER A 105 2.67 -5.98 2.49
N SER A 106 1.95 -5.16 3.24
CA SER A 106 2.52 -4.19 4.19
C SER A 106 3.38 -4.84 5.29
N SER A 107 3.27 -6.16 5.47
CA SER A 107 4.08 -6.90 6.45
C SER A 107 5.47 -7.26 5.97
N GLU A 108 5.78 -7.09 4.68
CA GLU A 108 7.08 -7.42 4.11
C GLU A 108 8.21 -6.55 4.69
N ALA A 109 9.37 -7.18 4.93
CA ALA A 109 10.50 -6.51 5.58
C ALA A 109 11.01 -5.30 4.78
N TYR A 110 11.10 -5.43 3.47
CA TYR A 110 11.55 -4.36 2.59
C TYR A 110 10.55 -3.19 2.53
N VAL A 111 9.25 -3.50 2.48
CA VAL A 111 8.18 -2.48 2.52
C VAL A 111 8.26 -1.71 3.84
N ARG A 112 8.35 -2.42 4.97
CA ARG A 112 8.43 -1.79 6.30
C ARG A 112 9.70 -0.98 6.49
N CYS A 113 10.83 -1.46 5.97
CA CYS A 113 12.09 -0.74 6.04
C CYS A 113 11.98 0.62 5.35
N ILE A 114 11.53 0.63 4.11
CA ILE A 114 11.36 1.86 3.32
C ILE A 114 10.30 2.76 3.93
N SER A 115 9.13 2.21 4.28
CA SER A 115 8.05 2.98 4.93
C SER A 115 8.54 3.67 6.20
N LYS A 116 9.31 2.97 7.04
CA LYS A 116 9.88 3.53 8.27
C LYS A 116 10.82 4.69 7.99
N ILE A 117 11.73 4.53 7.03
CA ILE A 117 12.69 5.58 6.68
C ILE A 117 11.95 6.81 6.13
N LEU A 118 11.01 6.63 5.21
CA LEU A 118 10.25 7.73 4.62
C LEU A 118 9.38 8.44 5.66
N PHE A 119 8.71 7.70 6.52
CA PHE A 119 7.82 8.25 7.54
C PHE A 119 8.60 8.96 8.66
N GLU A 120 9.57 8.27 9.30
CA GLU A 120 10.24 8.79 10.49
C GLU A 120 11.35 9.81 10.17
N ARG A 121 12.07 9.60 9.05
CA ARG A 121 13.24 10.43 8.74
C ARG A 121 12.93 11.56 7.77
N TYR A 122 12.05 11.32 6.81
CA TYR A 122 11.76 12.29 5.75
C TYR A 122 10.37 12.93 5.87
N GLY A 123 9.56 12.48 6.83
CA GLY A 123 8.26 13.09 7.11
C GLY A 123 7.18 12.85 6.06
N PHE A 124 7.37 11.86 5.18
CA PHE A 124 6.34 11.47 4.23
C PHE A 124 5.20 10.73 4.93
N ASP A 125 3.98 10.91 4.45
CA ASP A 125 2.96 9.90 4.71
C ASP A 125 3.23 8.69 3.80
N CYS A 126 3.00 7.50 4.33
CA CYS A 126 3.22 6.26 3.59
C CYS A 126 1.96 5.41 3.61
N ALA A 127 1.52 5.00 2.44
CA ALA A 127 0.39 4.10 2.25
C ALA A 127 0.83 2.88 1.43
N VAL A 128 0.58 1.68 1.95
CA VAL A 128 0.91 0.43 1.26
C VAL A 128 -0.34 -0.14 0.63
N LEU A 129 -0.35 -0.25 -0.69
CA LEU A 129 -1.41 -0.94 -1.40
C LEU A 129 -1.20 -2.45 -1.28
N ASN A 130 -2.05 -3.10 -0.48
CA ASN A 130 -2.16 -4.56 -0.48
C ASN A 130 -3.12 -4.95 -1.60
N SER A 131 -2.58 -5.57 -2.65
CA SER A 131 -3.35 -6.00 -3.80
C SER A 131 -4.45 -7.00 -3.41
N ARG A 132 -5.43 -7.17 -4.28
CA ARG A 132 -6.59 -8.07 -4.09
C ARG A 132 -6.14 -9.46 -3.62
N GLY A 133 -6.71 -9.95 -2.52
CA GLY A 133 -6.34 -11.23 -1.91
C GLY A 133 -4.99 -11.27 -1.18
N CYS A 134 -4.29 -10.12 -1.06
CA CYS A 134 -3.01 -10.01 -0.34
C CYS A 134 -3.17 -9.29 1.01
N GLY A 135 -2.18 -9.44 1.90
CA GLY A 135 -2.11 -8.68 3.15
C GLY A 135 -3.30 -8.87 4.08
N LEU A 136 -3.84 -10.08 4.19
CA LEU A 136 -5.04 -10.39 4.96
C LEU A 136 -6.31 -9.72 4.38
N THR A 137 -6.32 -9.35 3.10
CA THR A 137 -7.49 -8.87 2.39
C THR A 137 -8.19 -10.05 1.73
N GLN A 138 -9.49 -10.20 1.95
CA GLN A 138 -10.25 -11.25 1.29
C GLN A 138 -10.48 -10.93 -0.19
N LEU A 139 -10.45 -11.96 -1.01
CA LEU A 139 -10.80 -11.85 -2.42
C LEU A 139 -12.32 -11.80 -2.56
N THR A 140 -12.86 -10.68 -3.01
CA THR A 140 -14.32 -10.46 -3.12
C THR A 140 -14.87 -10.72 -4.52
N THR A 141 -13.99 -10.89 -5.51
CA THR A 141 -14.37 -11.23 -6.90
C THR A 141 -13.37 -12.24 -7.46
N PRO A 142 -13.70 -12.98 -8.52
CA PRO A 142 -12.78 -13.92 -9.17
C PRO A 142 -11.68 -13.24 -9.99
N LYS A 143 -11.45 -11.96 -9.79
CA LYS A 143 -10.39 -11.18 -10.47
C LYS A 143 -9.21 -10.99 -9.54
N LEU A 144 -8.08 -11.54 -9.94
CA LEU A 144 -6.77 -11.28 -9.35
C LEU A 144 -6.09 -10.09 -10.05
N PHE A 145 -4.97 -9.67 -9.52
CA PHE A 145 -4.11 -8.67 -10.14
C PHE A 145 -2.97 -9.34 -10.94
N CYS A 146 -2.44 -8.61 -11.90
CA CYS A 146 -1.25 -8.99 -12.68
C CYS A 146 -0.43 -7.73 -13.01
N ALA A 147 0.69 -7.88 -13.68
CA ALA A 147 1.55 -6.75 -14.07
C ALA A 147 0.82 -5.65 -14.85
N LEU A 148 -0.18 -6.01 -15.65
CA LEU A 148 -1.00 -5.09 -16.45
C LEU A 148 -2.21 -4.52 -15.70
N TRP A 149 -2.44 -4.94 -14.44
CA TRP A 149 -3.59 -4.51 -13.66
C TRP A 149 -3.32 -3.19 -12.94
N THR A 150 -3.54 -2.09 -13.62
CA THR A 150 -3.27 -0.72 -13.15
C THR A 150 -4.48 -0.02 -12.51
N HIS A 151 -5.68 -0.59 -12.68
CA HIS A 151 -6.94 0.04 -12.26
C HIS A 151 -7.00 0.37 -10.76
N ASP A 152 -6.50 -0.54 -9.91
CA ASP A 152 -6.53 -0.34 -8.47
C ASP A 152 -5.62 0.82 -8.04
N LEU A 153 -4.42 0.91 -8.63
CA LEU A 153 -3.50 2.01 -8.38
C LEU A 153 -4.06 3.35 -8.89
N ARG A 154 -4.64 3.35 -10.10
CA ARG A 154 -5.28 4.53 -10.68
C ARG A 154 -6.37 5.07 -9.77
N HIS A 155 -7.29 4.20 -9.36
CA HIS A 155 -8.39 4.59 -8.47
C HIS A 155 -7.89 5.23 -7.16
N ILE A 156 -6.81 4.69 -6.59
CA ILE A 156 -6.22 5.22 -5.35
C ILE A 156 -5.53 6.56 -5.61
N ALA A 157 -4.74 6.69 -6.68
CA ALA A 157 -4.05 7.93 -7.01
C ALA A 157 -5.07 9.06 -7.28
N ASP A 158 -6.11 8.78 -8.06
CA ASP A 158 -7.21 9.72 -8.35
C ASP A 158 -7.95 10.11 -7.08
N SER A 159 -8.25 9.15 -6.20
CA SER A 159 -8.93 9.41 -4.93
C SER A 159 -8.13 10.34 -4.03
N ILE A 160 -6.81 10.11 -3.92
CA ILE A 160 -5.91 10.97 -3.14
C ILE A 160 -5.83 12.37 -3.78
N LYS A 161 -5.71 12.44 -5.11
CA LYS A 161 -5.62 13.70 -5.82
C LYS A 161 -6.89 14.54 -5.71
N ASN A 162 -8.04 13.89 -5.81
CA ASN A 162 -9.34 14.55 -5.66
C ASN A 162 -9.55 15.09 -4.24
N ALA A 163 -9.16 14.30 -3.21
CA ALA A 163 -9.25 14.72 -1.82
C ALA A 163 -8.22 15.81 -1.47
N TYR A 164 -7.01 15.72 -2.00
CA TYR A 164 -5.88 16.58 -1.65
C TYR A 164 -5.17 17.11 -2.90
N PRO A 165 -5.73 18.08 -3.63
CA PRO A 165 -5.24 18.52 -4.95
C PRO A 165 -3.79 19.04 -4.95
N ASN A 166 -3.36 19.65 -3.84
CA ASN A 166 -2.02 20.24 -3.71
C ASN A 166 -0.98 19.28 -3.10
N ARG A 167 -1.41 18.05 -2.79
CA ARG A 167 -0.56 17.04 -2.18
C ARG A 167 0.30 16.33 -3.23
N PRO A 168 1.65 16.37 -3.13
CA PRO A 168 2.50 15.59 -4.01
C PRO A 168 2.33 14.09 -3.75
N ILE A 169 2.08 13.31 -4.81
CA ILE A 169 1.93 11.87 -4.75
C ILE A 169 3.16 11.22 -5.37
N TYR A 170 3.82 10.38 -4.61
CA TYR A 170 4.94 9.55 -5.05
C TYR A 170 4.51 8.08 -5.04
N ALA A 171 5.17 7.26 -5.83
CA ALA A 171 4.97 5.82 -5.77
C ALA A 171 6.29 5.05 -5.80
N MET A 172 6.32 3.90 -5.13
CA MET A 172 7.45 2.97 -5.21
C MET A 172 6.93 1.54 -5.33
N GLY A 173 7.33 0.86 -6.40
CA GLY A 173 6.92 -0.52 -6.69
C GLY A 173 8.10 -1.49 -6.62
N PHE A 174 7.84 -2.67 -6.08
CA PHE A 174 8.82 -3.74 -5.93
C PHE A 174 8.42 -4.97 -6.74
N SER A 175 9.34 -5.51 -7.57
CA SER A 175 9.07 -6.70 -8.38
C SER A 175 7.75 -6.52 -9.16
N LEU A 176 6.78 -7.42 -9.04
CA LEU A 176 5.45 -7.29 -9.66
C LEU A 176 4.76 -5.96 -9.38
N GLY A 177 4.91 -5.40 -8.16
CA GLY A 177 4.39 -4.06 -7.84
C GLY A 177 5.07 -2.96 -8.66
N GLY A 178 6.34 -3.15 -9.01
CA GLY A 178 7.05 -2.26 -9.91
C GLY A 178 6.58 -2.39 -11.36
N ASP A 179 6.23 -3.59 -11.83
CA ASP A 179 5.65 -3.79 -13.17
C ASP A 179 4.29 -3.11 -13.28
N ILE A 180 3.44 -3.23 -12.24
CA ILE A 180 2.15 -2.52 -12.18
C ILE A 180 2.37 -1.00 -12.26
N LEU A 181 3.33 -0.49 -11.48
CA LEU A 181 3.65 0.93 -11.45
C LEU A 181 4.18 1.43 -12.80
N ALA A 182 5.09 0.66 -13.45
CA ALA A 182 5.60 0.99 -14.77
C ALA A 182 4.50 1.05 -15.83
N ASN A 183 3.60 0.05 -15.83
CA ASN A 183 2.47 0.02 -16.73
C ASN A 183 1.48 1.17 -16.46
N TYR A 184 1.23 1.50 -15.20
CA TYR A 184 0.40 2.64 -14.82
C TYR A 184 0.96 3.94 -15.40
N ILE A 185 2.24 4.23 -15.18
CA ILE A 185 2.89 5.45 -15.70
C ILE A 185 2.82 5.48 -17.22
N GLY A 186 3.10 4.37 -17.90
CA GLY A 186 3.04 4.28 -19.35
C GLY A 186 1.63 4.47 -19.92
N GLN A 187 0.60 4.01 -19.24
CA GLN A 187 -0.80 4.15 -19.64
C GLN A 187 -1.33 5.56 -19.41
N GLU A 188 -0.98 6.19 -18.28
CA GLU A 188 -1.40 7.56 -17.95
C GLU A 188 -0.62 8.63 -18.74
N ALA A 189 0.62 8.35 -19.09
CA ALA A 189 1.49 9.28 -19.81
C ALA A 189 1.48 10.69 -19.18
N GLU A 190 1.05 11.70 -19.92
CA GLU A 190 0.99 13.10 -19.45
C GLU A 190 -0.08 13.35 -18.39
N ASN A 191 -1.06 12.45 -18.25
CA ASN A 191 -2.11 12.54 -17.23
C ASN A 191 -1.72 11.86 -15.91
N CYS A 192 -0.49 11.39 -15.78
CA CYS A 192 -0.04 10.69 -14.57
C CYS A 192 -0.05 11.62 -13.35
N GLU A 193 -0.85 11.29 -12.35
CA GLU A 193 -0.98 12.08 -11.11
C GLU A 193 0.23 11.96 -10.17
N LEU A 194 1.19 11.11 -10.50
CA LEU A 194 2.39 10.92 -9.68
C LEU A 194 3.41 12.03 -9.94
N THR A 195 3.91 12.64 -8.89
CA THR A 195 5.02 13.59 -8.94
C THR A 195 6.33 12.90 -9.34
N ALA A 196 6.59 11.70 -8.81
CA ALA A 196 7.70 10.84 -9.21
C ALA A 196 7.45 9.39 -8.78
N ALA A 197 8.19 8.47 -9.40
CA ALA A 197 8.10 7.06 -9.11
C ALA A 197 9.46 6.37 -9.04
N ALA A 198 9.55 5.30 -8.26
CA ALA A 198 10.71 4.42 -8.20
C ALA A 198 10.30 2.96 -8.41
N ILE A 199 10.98 2.27 -9.31
CA ILE A 199 10.72 0.86 -9.64
C ILE A 199 11.95 0.05 -9.22
N VAL A 200 11.75 -0.95 -8.38
CA VAL A 200 12.84 -1.69 -7.74
C VAL A 200 12.71 -3.18 -8.02
N GLY A 201 13.72 -3.73 -8.69
CA GLY A 201 13.86 -5.17 -8.91
C GLY A 201 12.74 -5.80 -9.75
N SER A 202 12.18 -5.03 -10.69
CA SER A 202 11.12 -5.50 -11.59
C SER A 202 11.69 -6.18 -12.83
N PRO A 203 11.10 -7.28 -13.28
CA PRO A 203 11.46 -7.92 -14.54
C PRO A 203 10.88 -7.11 -15.73
N TRP A 204 11.75 -6.44 -16.49
CA TRP A 204 11.35 -5.67 -17.67
C TRP A 204 11.00 -6.54 -18.89
N ASP A 205 11.49 -7.77 -18.91
CA ASP A 205 11.17 -8.78 -19.90
C ASP A 205 10.71 -10.06 -19.18
N LEU A 206 9.40 -10.24 -19.08
CA LEU A 206 8.80 -11.40 -18.42
C LEU A 206 9.08 -12.70 -19.18
N CYS A 207 9.25 -12.64 -20.52
CA CYS A 207 9.56 -13.82 -21.33
C CYS A 207 11.02 -14.25 -21.16
N GLY A 208 11.94 -13.29 -21.08
CA GLY A 208 13.36 -13.55 -20.87
C GLY A 208 13.74 -13.83 -19.41
N SER A 209 12.80 -13.61 -18.48
CA SER A 209 13.02 -13.77 -17.02
C SER A 209 12.57 -15.13 -16.48
N SER A 210 12.04 -16.01 -17.32
CA SER A 210 11.50 -17.34 -16.99
C SER A 210 12.56 -18.43 -16.97
#